data_5133cfd9d74e76b3385fd71349dee608
#
_entry.id   5133cfd9d74e76b3385fd71349dee608
#
_cell.length_a   1.000
_cell.length_b   1.000
_cell.length_c   1.000
_cell.angle_alpha   90.00
_cell.angle_beta   90.00
_cell.angle_gamma   90.00
#
_symmetry.space_group_name_H-M   'P 1'
#
loop_
_entity.id
_entity.type
_entity.pdbx_description
1 polymer ?
#
loop_
_entity_poly.entity_id
_entity_poly.type
_entity_poly.pdbx_seq_one_letter_code
_entity_poly.pdbx_strand_id
1 'polypeptide(L)'
;VSDYELEWHRGKRVIAYKGGDGKRIRRSLGTADEGLAEARAREFWAMLTAAPSERVKDLWPVYIRDRMKEVSRPDRFKATWTALEPHFGHKLGTAISRDDCRAYHKARKKAGKSDSTARTELELLRACLNRTLGARAPELWMPPASKPRSRYLTPEDLGKVHADARSPHVELFIELAIATGARMSAILDLTWERVDLEHGFVDLMPAGRNPTNKQRPVVKLTKRARDALERAREGALTDHVIEFNGKPIKSVKKALERISQRTGIDFSPHVLRHTAGVWMAKADVPMQKIAQYLGHSSTKVTEKHYARYSPSFMEDAAAALEWA
;
A
#
# COMPACT_ATOMS: atom_id res chain seq x y z
N VAL A 1 -29.84 9.04 38.04
CA VAL A 1 -28.87 10.14 38.27
C VAL A 1 -28.10 10.28 36.95
N SER A 2 -28.20 11.45 36.34
CA SER A 2 -27.49 11.72 35.07
C SER A 2 -26.01 11.92 35.40
N ASP A 3 -25.12 11.12 34.79
CA ASP A 3 -23.68 11.20 34.99
C ASP A 3 -23.05 12.39 34.23
N TYR A 4 -23.83 13.41 33.93
CA TYR A 4 -23.39 14.65 33.32
C TYR A 4 -24.03 15.88 33.98
N GLU A 5 -23.37 17.04 33.85
CA GLU A 5 -23.81 18.32 34.33
C GLU A 5 -23.95 19.31 33.16
N LEU A 6 -24.95 20.21 33.24
CA LEU A 6 -25.05 21.34 32.34
C LEU A 6 -24.39 22.55 32.96
N GLU A 7 -23.39 23.11 32.31
CA GLU A 7 -22.68 24.27 32.78
C GLU A 7 -22.79 25.46 31.81
N TRP A 8 -22.61 26.65 32.36
CA TRP A 8 -22.42 27.85 31.55
C TRP A 8 -20.91 28.12 31.36
N HIS A 9 -20.48 28.22 30.12
CA HIS A 9 -19.08 28.49 29.83
C HIS A 9 -18.94 29.41 28.60
N ARG A 10 -18.29 30.57 28.79
CA ARG A 10 -18.00 31.55 27.73
C ARG A 10 -19.23 31.91 26.87
N GLY A 11 -20.37 32.23 27.52
CA GLY A 11 -21.56 32.65 26.82
C GLY A 11 -22.39 31.54 26.14
N LYS A 12 -22.11 30.27 26.42
CA LYS A 12 -22.81 29.11 25.87
C LYS A 12 -23.04 28.04 26.92
N ARG A 13 -24.10 27.24 26.76
CA ARG A 13 -24.29 26.03 27.54
C ARG A 13 -23.37 24.93 27.06
N VAL A 14 -22.73 24.22 28.00
CA VAL A 14 -21.87 23.06 27.75
C VAL A 14 -22.32 21.87 28.57
N ILE A 15 -22.15 20.68 28.04
CA ILE A 15 -22.26 19.43 28.80
C ILE A 15 -20.88 19.10 29.39
N ALA A 16 -20.84 18.84 30.71
CA ALA A 16 -19.64 18.40 31.42
C ALA A 16 -19.83 17.00 31.96
N TYR A 17 -18.88 16.10 31.71
CA TYR A 17 -18.92 14.71 32.15
C TYR A 17 -17.51 14.15 32.37
N LYS A 18 -17.39 13.03 33.08
CA LYS A 18 -16.12 12.32 33.25
C LYS A 18 -15.87 11.38 32.08
N GLY A 19 -14.73 11.53 31.40
CA GLY A 19 -14.26 10.59 30.39
C GLY A 19 -13.83 9.25 31.00
N GLY A 20 -13.59 8.26 30.15
CA GLY A 20 -13.14 6.92 30.57
C GLY A 20 -11.77 6.91 31.28
N ASP A 21 -10.97 7.96 31.14
CA ASP A 21 -9.72 8.23 31.85
C ASP A 21 -9.89 9.00 33.17
N GLY A 22 -11.16 9.23 33.59
CA GLY A 22 -11.51 9.95 34.80
C GLY A 22 -11.41 11.48 34.70
N LYS A 23 -10.94 12.04 33.57
CA LYS A 23 -10.82 13.48 33.37
C LYS A 23 -12.18 14.10 33.04
N ARG A 24 -12.38 15.32 33.53
CA ARG A 24 -13.57 16.12 33.23
C ARG A 24 -13.49 16.68 31.80
N ILE A 25 -14.45 16.33 30.97
CA ILE A 25 -14.58 16.77 29.56
C ILE A 25 -15.75 17.76 29.50
N ARG A 26 -15.55 18.89 28.81
CA ARG A 26 -16.58 19.87 28.51
C ARG A 26 -16.79 19.95 27.00
N ARG A 27 -18.06 19.93 26.57
CA ARG A 27 -18.44 20.06 25.16
C ARG A 27 -19.54 21.06 24.97
N SER A 28 -19.32 22.03 24.07
CA SER A 28 -20.34 23.05 23.74
C SER A 28 -21.56 22.44 23.10
N LEU A 29 -22.73 22.85 23.54
CA LEU A 29 -24.04 22.49 22.99
C LEU A 29 -24.50 23.43 21.87
N GLY A 30 -23.70 24.50 21.59
CA GLY A 30 -23.99 25.43 20.48
C GLY A 30 -25.21 26.33 20.69
N THR A 31 -25.70 26.44 21.92
CA THR A 31 -26.87 27.27 22.27
C THR A 31 -26.71 27.91 23.64
N ALA A 32 -27.35 29.06 23.84
CA ALA A 32 -27.52 29.70 25.13
C ALA A 32 -28.90 29.39 25.76
N ASP A 33 -29.84 28.92 24.96
CA ASP A 33 -31.19 28.54 25.41
C ASP A 33 -31.12 27.26 26.26
N GLU A 34 -31.75 27.30 27.42
CA GLU A 34 -31.68 26.23 28.43
C GLU A 34 -32.46 24.99 28.00
N GLY A 35 -33.68 25.13 27.48
CA GLY A 35 -34.48 24.01 27.04
C GLY A 35 -33.89 23.27 25.84
N LEU A 36 -33.32 24.04 24.88
CA LEU A 36 -32.62 23.47 23.74
C LEU A 36 -31.29 22.81 24.16
N ALA A 37 -30.61 23.39 25.16
CA ALA A 37 -29.39 22.81 25.72
C ALA A 37 -29.65 21.47 26.42
N GLU A 38 -30.73 21.39 27.21
CA GLU A 38 -31.14 20.14 27.86
C GLU A 38 -31.50 19.05 26.86
N ALA A 39 -32.24 19.39 25.81
CA ALA A 39 -32.61 18.45 24.75
C ALA A 39 -31.33 17.91 24.06
N ARG A 40 -30.42 18.80 23.67
CA ARG A 40 -29.14 18.42 23.04
C ARG A 40 -28.22 17.65 23.97
N ALA A 41 -28.19 17.96 25.27
CA ALA A 41 -27.42 17.24 26.25
C ALA A 41 -27.94 15.81 26.44
N ARG A 42 -29.25 15.62 26.52
CA ARG A 42 -29.88 14.29 26.59
C ARG A 42 -29.58 13.45 25.35
N GLU A 43 -29.72 14.05 24.18
CA GLU A 43 -29.38 13.38 22.91
C GLU A 43 -27.91 12.99 22.84
N PHE A 44 -27.01 13.93 23.18
CA PHE A 44 -25.57 13.68 23.21
C PHE A 44 -25.20 12.59 24.21
N TRP A 45 -25.79 12.64 25.42
CA TRP A 45 -25.53 11.64 26.47
C TRP A 45 -26.05 10.26 26.09
N ALA A 46 -27.26 10.20 25.51
CA ALA A 46 -27.83 8.96 24.97
C ALA A 46 -26.92 8.34 23.89
N MET A 47 -26.36 9.17 23.00
CA MET A 47 -25.38 8.71 22.00
C MET A 47 -24.07 8.23 22.64
N LEU A 48 -23.62 8.89 23.70
CA LEU A 48 -22.36 8.57 24.38
C LEU A 48 -22.47 7.30 25.23
N THR A 49 -23.64 7.07 25.85
CA THR A 49 -23.90 5.94 26.75
C THR A 49 -24.66 4.79 26.10
N ALA A 50 -25.18 5.00 24.88
CA ALA A 50 -25.73 3.88 24.11
C ALA A 50 -24.67 2.81 23.95
N ALA A 51 -25.02 1.57 24.29
CA ALA A 51 -24.17 0.42 23.98
C ALA A 51 -23.82 0.48 22.50
N PRO A 52 -22.54 0.39 22.12
CA PRO A 52 -22.14 0.51 20.73
C PRO A 52 -22.94 -0.53 19.94
N SER A 53 -23.72 -0.05 18.97
CA SER A 53 -24.41 -0.95 18.04
C SER A 53 -23.35 -1.86 17.40
N GLU A 54 -23.57 -3.16 17.41
CA GLU A 54 -22.68 -4.13 16.78
C GLU A 54 -22.89 -4.22 15.26
N ARG A 55 -23.63 -3.27 14.66
CA ARG A 55 -23.74 -3.19 13.21
C ARG A 55 -22.45 -2.69 12.59
N VAL A 56 -22.09 -3.25 11.45
CA VAL A 56 -20.82 -2.93 10.77
C VAL A 56 -20.70 -1.42 10.49
N LYS A 57 -21.78 -0.74 10.13
CA LYS A 57 -21.79 0.72 9.91
C LYS A 57 -21.37 1.53 11.15
N ASP A 58 -21.59 1.00 12.35
CA ASP A 58 -21.26 1.66 13.61
C ASP A 58 -19.85 1.23 14.10
N LEU A 59 -19.43 0.00 13.79
CA LEU A 59 -18.08 -0.52 14.09
C LEU A 59 -17.00 0.08 13.17
N TRP A 60 -17.32 0.31 11.89
CA TRP A 60 -16.37 0.79 10.91
C TRP A 60 -15.73 2.16 11.25
N PRO A 61 -16.49 3.21 11.66
CA PRO A 61 -15.90 4.47 12.08
C PRO A 61 -14.97 4.35 13.30
N VAL A 62 -15.29 3.47 14.25
CA VAL A 62 -14.43 3.19 15.41
C VAL A 62 -13.10 2.61 14.96
N TYR A 63 -13.14 1.58 14.11
CA TYR A 63 -11.94 0.96 13.52
C TYR A 63 -11.10 1.96 12.75
N ILE A 64 -11.71 2.80 11.90
CA ILE A 64 -11.01 3.80 11.10
C ILE A 64 -10.30 4.82 11.97
N ARG A 65 -10.95 5.33 13.02
CA ARG A 65 -10.37 6.34 13.93
C ARG A 65 -9.07 5.84 14.53
N ASP A 66 -9.01 4.58 14.93
CA ASP A 66 -7.81 3.96 15.47
C ASP A 66 -6.72 3.79 14.41
N ARG A 67 -7.12 3.33 13.21
CA ARG A 67 -6.18 2.97 12.14
C ARG A 67 -5.65 4.16 11.36
N MET A 68 -6.38 5.28 11.27
CA MET A 68 -5.95 6.47 10.50
C MET A 68 -4.63 7.05 10.97
N LYS A 69 -4.27 6.87 12.25
CA LYS A 69 -3.00 7.31 12.81
C LYS A 69 -1.79 6.50 12.31
N GLU A 70 -2.03 5.29 11.80
CA GLU A 70 -1.00 4.31 11.46
C GLU A 70 -0.87 4.05 9.95
N VAL A 71 -1.80 4.55 9.12
CA VAL A 71 -1.83 4.19 7.69
C VAL A 71 -1.41 5.33 6.79
N SER A 72 -0.63 5.00 5.77
CA SER A 72 -0.14 5.95 4.76
C SER A 72 -1.18 6.31 3.67
N ARG A 73 -2.32 5.60 3.59
CA ARG A 73 -3.33 5.76 2.54
C ARG A 73 -4.75 5.72 3.11
N PRO A 74 -5.22 6.78 3.79
CA PRO A 74 -6.57 6.84 4.37
C PRO A 74 -7.71 6.81 3.33
N ASP A 75 -7.48 7.34 2.13
CA ASP A 75 -8.42 7.30 0.99
C ASP A 75 -8.87 5.88 0.61
N ARG A 76 -8.01 4.87 0.82
CA ARG A 76 -8.34 3.47 0.59
C ARG A 76 -9.49 2.97 1.46
N PHE A 77 -9.55 3.38 2.71
CA PHE A 77 -10.63 2.99 3.62
C PHE A 77 -11.97 3.54 3.16
N LYS A 78 -12.00 4.79 2.68
CA LYS A 78 -13.22 5.39 2.12
C LYS A 78 -13.73 4.61 0.91
N ALA A 79 -12.86 4.31 -0.04
CA ALA A 79 -13.21 3.53 -1.23
C ALA A 79 -13.69 2.10 -0.87
N THR A 80 -13.03 1.46 0.11
CA THR A 80 -13.45 0.13 0.59
C THR A 80 -14.81 0.19 1.28
N TRP A 81 -15.06 1.21 2.11
CA TRP A 81 -16.34 1.37 2.79
C TRP A 81 -17.50 1.55 1.81
N THR A 82 -17.33 2.42 0.81
CA THR A 82 -18.34 2.59 -0.25
C THR A 82 -18.71 1.27 -0.93
N ALA A 83 -17.78 0.32 -1.01
CA ALA A 83 -18.05 -1.00 -1.57
C ALA A 83 -18.71 -1.97 -0.58
N LEU A 84 -18.32 -1.94 0.69
CA LEU A 84 -18.80 -2.85 1.73
C LEU A 84 -20.15 -2.44 2.31
N GLU A 85 -20.39 -1.14 2.49
CA GLU A 85 -21.57 -0.60 3.20
C GLU A 85 -22.92 -1.13 2.68
N PRO A 86 -23.18 -1.16 1.36
CA PRO A 86 -24.46 -1.68 0.84
C PRO A 86 -24.74 -3.13 1.21
N HIS A 87 -23.69 -3.93 1.41
CA HIS A 87 -23.77 -5.37 1.68
C HIS A 87 -23.71 -5.72 3.16
N PHE A 88 -22.91 -5.00 3.93
CA PHE A 88 -22.60 -5.35 5.32
C PHE A 88 -23.01 -4.27 6.33
N GLY A 89 -23.18 -3.02 5.93
CA GLY A 89 -23.39 -1.90 6.85
C GLY A 89 -24.57 -2.12 7.82
N HIS A 90 -25.67 -2.68 7.36
CA HIS A 90 -26.87 -2.97 8.14
C HIS A 90 -26.80 -4.23 8.99
N LYS A 91 -25.84 -5.12 8.73
CA LYS A 91 -25.68 -6.41 9.41
C LYS A 91 -24.99 -6.26 10.76
N LEU A 92 -25.37 -7.11 11.72
CA LEU A 92 -24.58 -7.29 12.95
C LEU A 92 -23.23 -7.92 12.59
N GLY A 93 -22.14 -7.35 13.12
CA GLY A 93 -20.79 -7.85 12.84
C GLY A 93 -20.58 -9.29 13.24
N THR A 94 -21.23 -9.72 14.33
CA THR A 94 -21.20 -11.12 14.83
C THR A 94 -22.03 -12.09 13.98
N ALA A 95 -22.96 -11.61 13.16
CA ALA A 95 -23.87 -12.43 12.37
C ALA A 95 -23.48 -12.53 10.88
N ILE A 96 -22.32 -12.02 10.49
CA ILE A 96 -21.85 -12.14 9.11
C ILE A 96 -21.46 -13.59 8.82
N SER A 97 -22.12 -14.17 7.83
CA SER A 97 -21.89 -15.55 7.41
C SER A 97 -20.86 -15.68 6.28
N ARG A 98 -20.39 -16.90 6.06
CA ARG A 98 -19.57 -17.25 4.89
C ARG A 98 -20.33 -16.99 3.57
N ASP A 99 -21.64 -17.17 3.56
CA ASP A 99 -22.46 -16.97 2.35
C ASP A 99 -22.66 -15.50 2.04
N ASP A 100 -22.70 -14.62 3.04
CA ASP A 100 -22.67 -13.17 2.84
C ASP A 100 -21.38 -12.74 2.12
N CYS A 101 -20.25 -13.31 2.52
CA CYS A 101 -18.96 -13.03 1.86
C CYS A 101 -18.92 -13.55 0.41
N ARG A 102 -19.50 -14.74 0.15
CA ARG A 102 -19.63 -15.29 -1.22
C ARG A 102 -20.56 -14.44 -2.08
N ALA A 103 -21.70 -14.02 -1.55
CA ALA A 103 -22.63 -13.11 -2.22
C ALA A 103 -21.98 -11.78 -2.58
N TYR A 104 -21.23 -11.19 -1.63
CA TYR A 104 -20.43 -10.00 -1.87
C TYR A 104 -19.42 -10.20 -2.99
N HIS A 105 -18.64 -11.28 -2.96
CA HIS A 105 -17.66 -11.61 -3.99
C HIS A 105 -18.34 -11.72 -5.38
N LYS A 106 -19.48 -12.42 -5.46
CA LYS A 106 -20.27 -12.55 -6.72
C LYS A 106 -20.71 -11.17 -7.23
N ALA A 107 -21.19 -10.29 -6.35
CA ALA A 107 -21.58 -8.93 -6.71
C ALA A 107 -20.39 -8.09 -7.22
N ARG A 108 -19.21 -8.21 -6.58
CA ARG A 108 -17.99 -7.52 -7.01
C ARG A 108 -17.50 -8.01 -8.37
N LYS A 109 -17.60 -9.32 -8.63
CA LYS A 109 -17.29 -9.92 -9.95
C LYS A 109 -18.23 -9.38 -11.03
N LYS A 110 -19.55 -9.30 -10.75
CA LYS A 110 -20.53 -8.71 -11.66
C LYS A 110 -20.22 -7.23 -11.96
N ALA A 111 -19.66 -6.50 -10.98
CA ALA A 111 -19.20 -5.11 -11.13
C ALA A 111 -17.81 -5.00 -11.78
N GLY A 112 -17.27 -6.07 -12.40
CA GLY A 112 -15.98 -6.08 -13.11
C GLY A 112 -14.74 -6.01 -12.20
N LYS A 113 -14.87 -6.29 -10.89
CA LYS A 113 -13.73 -6.29 -9.98
C LYS A 113 -13.06 -7.66 -9.90
N SER A 114 -11.73 -7.66 -9.70
CA SER A 114 -10.97 -8.91 -9.58
C SER A 114 -11.17 -9.58 -8.21
N ASP A 115 -10.88 -10.88 -8.14
CA ASP A 115 -10.89 -11.65 -6.89
C ASP A 115 -9.95 -11.02 -5.84
N SER A 116 -8.81 -10.52 -6.26
CA SER A 116 -7.85 -9.83 -5.39
C SER A 116 -8.43 -8.54 -4.79
N THR A 117 -9.23 -7.78 -5.54
CA THR A 117 -9.91 -6.58 -5.04
C THR A 117 -10.92 -6.96 -3.97
N ALA A 118 -11.83 -7.89 -4.27
CA ALA A 118 -12.84 -8.36 -3.34
C ALA A 118 -12.23 -8.98 -2.08
N ARG A 119 -11.15 -9.75 -2.23
CA ARG A 119 -10.37 -10.30 -1.12
C ARG A 119 -9.82 -9.20 -0.21
N THR A 120 -9.20 -8.18 -0.79
CA THR A 120 -8.64 -7.05 -0.04
C THR A 120 -9.71 -6.28 0.74
N GLU A 121 -10.88 -6.08 0.14
CA GLU A 121 -12.02 -5.43 0.78
C GLU A 121 -12.52 -6.27 1.99
N LEU A 122 -12.69 -7.59 1.81
CA LEU A 122 -13.06 -8.51 2.89
C LEU A 122 -11.98 -8.65 3.97
N GLU A 123 -10.70 -8.56 3.63
CA GLU A 123 -9.61 -8.54 4.61
C GLU A 123 -9.67 -7.29 5.51
N LEU A 124 -10.06 -6.13 4.96
CA LEU A 124 -10.30 -4.92 5.76
C LEU A 124 -11.55 -5.05 6.65
N LEU A 125 -12.62 -5.66 6.14
CA LEU A 125 -13.80 -5.99 6.96
C LEU A 125 -13.42 -6.93 8.12
N ARG A 126 -12.68 -8.00 7.85
CA ARG A 126 -12.17 -8.92 8.86
C ARG A 126 -11.33 -8.20 9.92
N ALA A 127 -10.43 -7.31 9.47
CA ALA A 127 -9.60 -6.54 10.39
C ALA A 127 -10.43 -5.59 11.27
N CYS A 128 -11.49 -4.98 10.72
CA CYS A 128 -12.46 -4.18 11.48
C CYS A 128 -13.16 -5.03 12.55
N LEU A 129 -13.74 -6.16 12.16
CA LEU A 129 -14.48 -7.04 13.07
C LEU A 129 -13.58 -7.61 14.18
N ASN A 130 -12.39 -8.10 13.82
CA ASN A 130 -11.44 -8.62 14.81
C ASN A 130 -11.01 -7.55 15.83
N ARG A 131 -10.82 -6.30 15.37
CA ARG A 131 -10.40 -5.18 16.24
C ARG A 131 -11.52 -4.74 17.19
N THR A 132 -12.78 -4.73 16.69
CA THR A 132 -13.91 -4.16 17.43
C THR A 132 -14.67 -5.21 18.27
N LEU A 133 -14.74 -6.46 17.83
CA LEU A 133 -15.48 -7.54 18.46
C LEU A 133 -14.58 -8.56 19.20
N GLY A 134 -13.28 -8.53 18.93
CA GLY A 134 -12.33 -9.48 19.54
C GLY A 134 -12.69 -10.94 19.24
N ALA A 135 -12.76 -11.76 20.27
CA ALA A 135 -13.08 -13.19 20.16
C ALA A 135 -14.49 -13.49 19.60
N ARG A 136 -15.39 -12.50 19.56
CA ARG A 136 -16.74 -12.64 18.97
C ARG A 136 -16.80 -12.40 17.47
N ALA A 137 -15.67 -12.03 16.84
CA ALA A 137 -15.63 -11.83 15.40
C ALA A 137 -15.80 -13.16 14.66
N PRO A 138 -16.69 -13.20 13.63
CA PRO A 138 -16.92 -14.43 12.88
C PRO A 138 -15.74 -14.73 11.95
N GLU A 139 -15.56 -16.00 11.61
CA GLU A 139 -14.63 -16.40 10.56
C GLU A 139 -15.24 -16.10 9.19
N LEU A 140 -14.62 -15.14 8.48
CA LEU A 140 -15.08 -14.75 7.15
C LEU A 140 -14.51 -15.68 6.06
N TRP A 141 -15.36 -16.05 5.09
CA TRP A 141 -14.88 -16.67 3.86
C TRP A 141 -14.11 -15.63 3.01
N MET A 142 -13.00 -16.06 2.41
CA MET A 142 -12.16 -15.22 1.55
C MET A 142 -12.08 -15.76 0.13
N PRO A 143 -12.18 -14.91 -0.90
CA PRO A 143 -11.89 -15.30 -2.26
C PRO A 143 -10.48 -15.89 -2.39
N PRO A 144 -10.24 -16.77 -3.39
CA PRO A 144 -8.90 -17.31 -3.62
C PRO A 144 -7.87 -16.19 -3.84
N ALA A 145 -6.66 -16.42 -3.35
CA ALA A 145 -5.56 -15.49 -3.59
C ALA A 145 -5.18 -15.53 -5.09
N SER A 146 -4.89 -14.38 -5.68
CA SER A 146 -4.37 -14.32 -7.04
C SER A 146 -3.04 -15.05 -7.13
N LYS A 147 -2.85 -15.80 -8.21
CA LYS A 147 -1.53 -16.39 -8.51
C LYS A 147 -0.50 -15.28 -8.65
N PRO A 148 0.73 -15.44 -8.14
CA PRO A 148 1.80 -14.49 -8.37
C PRO A 148 2.00 -14.28 -9.87
N ARG A 149 2.18 -13.03 -10.28
CA ARG A 149 2.56 -12.72 -11.66
C ARG A 149 3.98 -13.25 -11.89
N SER A 150 4.18 -14.06 -12.93
CA SER A 150 5.46 -14.65 -13.30
C SER A 150 6.12 -13.97 -14.49
N ARG A 151 5.47 -12.95 -15.07
CA ARG A 151 5.97 -12.26 -16.26
C ARG A 151 7.20 -11.43 -15.93
N TYR A 152 8.25 -11.62 -16.68
CA TYR A 152 9.46 -10.80 -16.74
C TYR A 152 9.84 -10.55 -18.20
N LEU A 153 10.67 -9.54 -18.46
CA LEU A 153 11.16 -9.20 -19.79
C LEU A 153 12.44 -9.98 -20.10
N THR A 154 12.57 -10.41 -21.35
CA THR A 154 13.86 -10.84 -21.88
C THR A 154 14.75 -9.64 -22.18
N PRO A 155 16.06 -9.80 -22.40
CA PRO A 155 16.92 -8.72 -22.87
C PRO A 155 16.40 -8.08 -24.17
N GLU A 156 15.90 -8.88 -25.11
CA GLU A 156 15.33 -8.46 -26.39
C GLU A 156 14.05 -7.63 -26.17
N ASP A 157 13.14 -8.09 -25.29
CA ASP A 157 11.94 -7.36 -24.91
C ASP A 157 12.30 -5.98 -24.32
N LEU A 158 13.28 -5.96 -23.38
CA LEU A 158 13.75 -4.71 -22.77
C LEU A 158 14.37 -3.79 -23.81
N GLY A 159 15.14 -4.30 -24.75
CA GLY A 159 15.72 -3.52 -25.86
C GLY A 159 14.64 -2.82 -26.67
N LYS A 160 13.57 -3.52 -27.05
CA LYS A 160 12.43 -2.95 -27.79
C LYS A 160 11.69 -1.89 -26.95
N VAL A 161 11.42 -2.18 -25.68
CA VAL A 161 10.76 -1.25 -24.74
C VAL A 161 11.59 0.02 -24.54
N HIS A 162 12.90 -0.11 -24.40
CA HIS A 162 13.82 1.01 -24.20
C HIS A 162 13.92 1.86 -25.48
N ALA A 163 14.03 1.25 -26.66
CA ALA A 163 14.09 1.95 -27.94
C ALA A 163 12.82 2.76 -28.26
N ASP A 164 11.65 2.31 -27.78
CA ASP A 164 10.37 3.01 -27.94
C ASP A 164 10.11 4.09 -26.85
N ALA A 165 11.01 4.25 -25.88
CA ALA A 165 10.92 5.28 -24.85
C ALA A 165 11.29 6.65 -25.43
N ARG A 166 10.29 7.35 -25.99
CA ARG A 166 10.44 8.62 -26.75
C ARG A 166 10.76 9.84 -25.88
N SER A 167 10.79 9.71 -24.57
CA SER A 167 11.01 10.82 -23.64
C SER A 167 12.18 10.50 -22.71
N PRO A 168 13.18 11.40 -22.58
CA PRO A 168 14.40 11.12 -21.80
C PRO A 168 14.12 10.68 -20.35
N HIS A 169 13.13 11.31 -19.68
CA HIS A 169 12.76 10.94 -18.30
C HIS A 169 12.12 9.54 -18.19
N VAL A 170 11.44 9.05 -19.25
CA VAL A 170 10.87 7.70 -19.28
C VAL A 170 11.96 6.67 -19.57
N GLU A 171 12.86 6.98 -20.48
CA GLU A 171 14.04 6.17 -20.78
C GLU A 171 14.90 6.00 -19.54
N LEU A 172 15.24 7.09 -18.86
CA LEU A 172 16.01 7.07 -17.60
C LEU A 172 15.28 6.29 -16.51
N PHE A 173 13.95 6.43 -16.40
CA PHE A 173 13.17 5.64 -15.46
C PHE A 173 13.27 4.14 -15.73
N ILE A 174 13.16 3.69 -16.98
CA ILE A 174 13.28 2.28 -17.37
C ILE A 174 14.68 1.77 -17.03
N GLU A 175 15.70 2.53 -17.35
CA GLU A 175 17.10 2.18 -17.04
C GLU A 175 17.32 2.00 -15.54
N LEU A 176 16.89 2.98 -14.73
CA LEU A 176 17.00 2.90 -13.27
C LEU A 176 16.14 1.78 -12.67
N ALA A 177 14.97 1.51 -13.26
CA ALA A 177 14.08 0.46 -12.77
C ALA A 177 14.72 -0.94 -12.91
N ILE A 178 15.44 -1.18 -14.00
CA ILE A 178 16.17 -2.43 -14.22
C ILE A 178 17.46 -2.46 -13.39
N ALA A 179 18.25 -1.39 -13.43
CA ALA A 179 19.55 -1.34 -12.76
C ALA A 179 19.44 -1.43 -11.24
N THR A 180 18.37 -0.89 -10.64
CA THR A 180 18.20 -0.88 -9.18
C THR A 180 17.17 -1.89 -8.67
N GLY A 181 16.30 -2.40 -9.54
CA GLY A 181 15.14 -3.18 -9.13
C GLY A 181 14.18 -2.44 -8.20
N ALA A 182 14.30 -1.11 -8.08
CA ALA A 182 13.56 -0.32 -7.12
C ALA A 182 12.06 -0.23 -7.44
N ARG A 183 11.26 0.10 -6.43
CA ARG A 183 9.84 0.43 -6.63
C ARG A 183 9.70 1.78 -7.33
N MET A 184 8.70 1.92 -8.21
CA MET A 184 8.44 3.16 -8.97
C MET A 184 8.53 4.42 -8.08
N SER A 185 7.89 4.43 -6.93
CA SER A 185 7.93 5.60 -6.03
C SER A 185 9.33 5.88 -5.48
N ALA A 186 10.20 4.89 -5.36
CA ALA A 186 11.57 5.11 -4.88
C ALA A 186 12.43 5.79 -5.96
N ILE A 187 12.22 5.45 -7.22
CA ILE A 187 12.91 6.08 -8.35
C ILE A 187 12.37 7.50 -8.59
N LEU A 188 11.05 7.69 -8.51
CA LEU A 188 10.44 9.02 -8.73
C LEU A 188 10.70 10.01 -7.58
N ASP A 189 10.94 9.51 -6.37
CA ASP A 189 11.32 10.32 -5.21
C ASP A 189 12.85 10.55 -5.12
N LEU A 190 13.66 9.99 -6.04
CA LEU A 190 15.11 10.11 -6.01
C LEU A 190 15.55 11.53 -6.34
N THR A 191 16.46 12.08 -5.52
CA THR A 191 17.08 13.39 -5.74
C THR A 191 18.58 13.24 -6.01
N TRP A 192 19.18 14.24 -6.65
CA TRP A 192 20.58 14.22 -7.03
C TRP A 192 21.54 14.12 -5.85
N GLU A 193 21.19 14.64 -4.69
CA GLU A 193 21.99 14.52 -3.45
C GLU A 193 22.20 13.07 -2.99
N ARG A 194 21.33 12.16 -3.43
CA ARG A 194 21.36 10.72 -3.10
C ARG A 194 21.96 9.86 -4.20
N VAL A 195 22.58 10.48 -5.21
CA VAL A 195 23.24 9.82 -6.33
C VAL A 195 24.74 10.09 -6.22
N ASP A 196 25.51 9.08 -5.87
CA ASP A 196 26.96 9.10 -5.85
C ASP A 196 27.48 8.56 -7.20
N LEU A 197 27.75 9.49 -8.14
CA LEU A 197 28.27 9.14 -9.46
C LEU A 197 29.74 8.73 -9.41
N GLU A 198 30.52 9.22 -8.45
CA GLU A 198 31.93 8.89 -8.30
C GLU A 198 32.12 7.42 -7.93
N HIS A 199 31.43 6.99 -6.88
CA HIS A 199 31.50 5.60 -6.41
C HIS A 199 30.44 4.69 -7.05
N GLY A 200 29.50 5.24 -7.81
CA GLY A 200 28.46 4.51 -8.53
C GLY A 200 27.41 3.88 -7.62
N PHE A 201 26.93 4.61 -6.62
CA PHE A 201 25.85 4.18 -5.73
C PHE A 201 24.64 5.11 -5.80
N VAL A 202 23.49 4.57 -5.44
CA VAL A 202 22.28 5.36 -5.24
C VAL A 202 21.61 4.95 -3.93
N ASP A 203 21.31 5.95 -3.09
CA ASP A 203 20.51 5.77 -1.88
C ASP A 203 19.04 6.03 -2.20
N LEU A 204 18.24 4.97 -2.14
CA LEU A 204 16.80 5.04 -2.42
C LEU A 204 15.98 5.49 -1.21
N MET A 205 16.58 5.70 -0.03
CA MET A 205 15.90 6.12 1.18
C MET A 205 15.92 7.65 1.30
N PRO A 206 14.76 8.34 1.17
CA PRO A 206 14.72 9.78 1.40
C PRO A 206 14.91 10.11 2.88
N ALA A 207 15.56 11.25 3.15
CA ALA A 207 15.71 11.77 4.50
C ALA A 207 14.35 11.92 5.20
N GLY A 208 14.30 11.63 6.50
CA GLY A 208 13.09 11.78 7.32
C GLY A 208 11.99 10.75 7.08
N ARG A 209 12.18 9.78 6.19
CA ARG A 209 11.20 8.71 5.99
C ARG A 209 11.28 7.68 7.11
N ASN A 210 10.16 7.45 7.80
CA ASN A 210 10.06 6.37 8.77
C ASN A 210 10.26 4.99 8.13
N PRO A 211 11.01 4.09 8.76
CA PRO A 211 11.17 2.72 8.30
C PRO A 211 9.80 2.03 8.15
N THR A 212 9.60 1.38 7.03
CA THR A 212 8.41 0.54 6.77
C THR A 212 8.86 -0.82 6.29
N ASN A 213 7.96 -1.80 6.26
CA ASN A 213 8.24 -3.12 5.66
C ASN A 213 8.66 -3.05 4.17
N LYS A 214 8.51 -1.87 3.54
CA LYS A 214 8.98 -1.59 2.18
C LYS A 214 10.29 -0.83 2.26
N GLN A 215 11.38 -1.53 2.54
CA GLN A 215 12.72 -0.95 2.63
C GLN A 215 13.14 -0.34 1.28
N ARG A 216 13.99 0.67 1.38
CA ARG A 216 14.64 1.35 0.24
C ARG A 216 16.15 1.28 0.48
N PRO A 217 16.85 0.35 -0.17
CA PRO A 217 18.28 0.13 0.06
C PRO A 217 19.14 1.16 -0.66
N VAL A 218 20.41 1.22 -0.26
CA VAL A 218 21.50 1.71 -1.10
C VAL A 218 21.88 0.60 -2.07
N VAL A 219 21.99 0.91 -3.35
CA VAL A 219 22.32 -0.07 -4.39
C VAL A 219 23.46 0.41 -5.28
N LYS A 220 24.29 -0.52 -5.76
CA LYS A 220 25.35 -0.27 -6.73
C LYS A 220 24.72 -0.11 -8.11
N LEU A 221 25.14 0.92 -8.84
CA LEU A 221 24.69 1.18 -10.21
C LEU A 221 25.47 0.32 -11.23
N THR A 222 24.79 -0.10 -12.28
CA THR A 222 25.44 -0.61 -13.49
C THR A 222 26.14 0.54 -14.22
N LYS A 223 27.15 0.23 -15.04
CA LYS A 223 27.82 1.25 -15.86
C LYS A 223 26.81 2.02 -16.71
N ARG A 224 25.91 1.32 -17.37
CA ARG A 224 24.87 1.92 -18.23
C ARG A 224 23.95 2.89 -17.48
N ALA A 225 23.52 2.53 -16.26
CA ALA A 225 22.70 3.41 -15.42
C ALA A 225 23.46 4.65 -14.96
N ARG A 226 24.76 4.49 -14.63
CA ARG A 226 25.63 5.60 -14.28
C ARG A 226 25.81 6.58 -15.45
N ASP A 227 26.16 6.07 -16.65
CA ASP A 227 26.29 6.88 -17.87
C ASP A 227 24.98 7.61 -18.21
N ALA A 228 23.83 6.97 -17.97
CA ALA A 228 22.50 7.60 -18.17
C ALA A 228 22.22 8.72 -17.16
N LEU A 229 22.61 8.53 -15.89
CA LEU A 229 22.50 9.54 -14.85
C LEU A 229 23.44 10.73 -15.09
N GLU A 230 24.67 10.48 -15.53
CA GLU A 230 25.63 11.55 -15.89
C GLU A 230 25.03 12.47 -16.96
N ARG A 231 24.54 11.90 -18.06
CA ARG A 231 23.86 12.67 -19.14
C ARG A 231 22.63 13.40 -18.62
N ALA A 232 21.82 12.78 -17.77
CA ALA A 232 20.63 13.41 -17.23
C ALA A 232 20.95 14.58 -16.29
N ARG A 233 22.07 14.52 -15.56
CA ARG A 233 22.50 15.57 -14.63
C ARG A 233 22.89 16.85 -15.34
N GLU A 234 23.47 16.77 -16.55
CA GLU A 234 23.83 17.94 -17.36
C GLU A 234 22.62 18.81 -17.73
N GLY A 235 21.44 18.20 -17.91
CA GLY A 235 20.19 18.89 -18.25
C GLY A 235 19.19 19.04 -17.08
N ALA A 236 19.62 18.77 -15.84
CA ALA A 236 18.73 18.80 -14.68
C ALA A 236 18.28 20.23 -14.34
N LEU A 237 16.98 20.41 -14.21
CA LEU A 237 16.34 21.68 -13.84
C LEU A 237 15.79 21.67 -12.41
N THR A 238 15.72 20.52 -11.78
CA THR A 238 15.26 20.35 -10.38
C THR A 238 16.21 19.41 -9.61
N ASP A 239 15.97 19.30 -8.31
CA ASP A 239 16.68 18.35 -7.45
C ASP A 239 16.31 16.88 -7.71
N HIS A 240 15.23 16.63 -8.45
CA HIS A 240 14.77 15.27 -8.75
C HIS A 240 15.45 14.70 -9.99
N VAL A 241 15.84 13.43 -9.89
CA VAL A 241 16.45 12.69 -11.00
C VAL A 241 15.46 12.47 -12.15
N ILE A 242 14.21 12.18 -11.82
CA ILE A 242 13.14 11.99 -12.82
C ILE A 242 12.25 13.21 -12.84
N GLU A 243 12.46 14.05 -13.83
CA GLU A 243 11.72 15.29 -14.03
C GLU A 243 11.25 15.46 -15.48
N PHE A 244 10.31 16.37 -15.70
CA PHE A 244 9.89 16.81 -17.02
C PHE A 244 9.50 18.29 -16.99
N ASN A 245 10.11 19.11 -17.87
CA ASN A 245 9.91 20.55 -17.94
C ASN A 245 10.07 21.25 -16.56
N GLY A 246 11.14 20.95 -15.84
CA GLY A 246 11.44 21.55 -14.54
C GLY A 246 10.45 21.15 -13.42
N LYS A 247 9.78 20.01 -13.56
CA LYS A 247 8.84 19.50 -12.52
C LYS A 247 9.07 18.03 -12.24
N PRO A 248 9.06 17.61 -10.96
CA PRO A 248 9.13 16.21 -10.58
C PRO A 248 7.97 15.40 -11.13
N ILE A 249 8.25 14.19 -11.61
CA ILE A 249 7.25 13.26 -12.16
C ILE A 249 6.62 12.45 -11.04
N LYS A 250 5.29 12.48 -10.94
CA LYS A 250 4.53 11.69 -9.94
C LYS A 250 4.18 10.27 -10.41
N SER A 251 4.17 10.03 -11.72
CA SER A 251 3.83 8.71 -12.27
C SER A 251 4.26 8.58 -13.72
N VAL A 252 4.88 7.47 -14.07
CA VAL A 252 5.24 7.08 -15.43
C VAL A 252 4.27 6.03 -16.03
N LYS A 253 3.23 5.63 -15.31
CA LYS A 253 2.36 4.51 -15.70
C LYS A 253 1.75 4.68 -17.09
N LYS A 254 1.20 5.87 -17.39
CA LYS A 254 0.59 6.15 -18.70
C LYS A 254 1.61 6.11 -19.85
N ALA A 255 2.86 6.55 -19.58
CA ALA A 255 3.93 6.47 -20.57
C ALA A 255 4.31 5.03 -20.87
N LEU A 256 4.51 4.21 -19.82
CA LEU A 256 4.81 2.78 -19.96
C LEU A 256 3.65 2.00 -20.62
N GLU A 257 2.40 2.33 -20.31
CA GLU A 257 1.23 1.74 -20.95
C GLU A 257 1.20 2.02 -22.46
N ARG A 258 1.52 3.24 -22.88
CA ARG A 258 1.64 3.60 -24.30
C ARG A 258 2.77 2.84 -25.01
N ILE A 259 3.92 2.66 -24.35
CA ILE A 259 5.02 1.84 -24.87
C ILE A 259 4.54 0.38 -25.00
N SER A 260 3.88 -0.17 -23.98
CA SER A 260 3.32 -1.52 -23.99
C SER A 260 2.36 -1.72 -25.18
N GLN A 261 1.49 -0.73 -25.44
CA GLN A 261 0.56 -0.78 -26.59
C GLN A 261 1.28 -0.76 -27.94
N ARG A 262 2.33 0.09 -28.09
CA ARG A 262 3.07 0.20 -29.36
C ARG A 262 3.97 -0.99 -29.64
N THR A 263 4.61 -1.54 -28.61
CA THR A 263 5.54 -2.67 -28.75
C THR A 263 4.86 -4.03 -28.70
N GLY A 264 3.58 -4.09 -28.25
CA GLY A 264 2.89 -5.35 -27.99
C GLY A 264 3.42 -6.10 -26.76
N ILE A 265 4.38 -5.50 -26.01
CA ILE A 265 4.99 -6.11 -24.83
C ILE A 265 4.25 -5.63 -23.58
N ASP A 266 3.50 -6.53 -22.91
CA ASP A 266 2.81 -6.18 -21.65
C ASP A 266 3.81 -6.07 -20.50
N PHE A 267 3.99 -4.88 -19.96
CA PHE A 267 4.85 -4.62 -18.82
C PHE A 267 4.36 -3.44 -17.96
N SER A 268 4.92 -3.31 -16.78
CA SER A 268 4.60 -2.27 -15.82
C SER A 268 5.82 -2.00 -14.95
N PRO A 269 5.85 -0.94 -14.12
CA PRO A 269 6.95 -0.72 -13.19
C PRO A 269 7.25 -1.93 -12.29
N HIS A 270 6.22 -2.71 -11.95
CA HIS A 270 6.41 -3.91 -11.14
C HIS A 270 7.02 -5.06 -11.94
N VAL A 271 6.70 -5.19 -13.23
CA VAL A 271 7.33 -6.16 -14.13
C VAL A 271 8.81 -5.84 -14.32
N LEU A 272 9.19 -4.55 -14.50
CA LEU A 272 10.61 -4.15 -14.58
C LEU A 272 11.38 -4.58 -13.32
N ARG A 273 10.84 -4.31 -12.14
CA ARG A 273 11.44 -4.75 -10.88
C ARG A 273 11.51 -6.28 -10.78
N HIS A 274 10.46 -6.98 -11.19
CA HIS A 274 10.45 -8.44 -11.21
C HIS A 274 11.51 -8.99 -12.17
N THR A 275 11.67 -8.35 -13.34
CA THR A 275 12.72 -8.67 -14.32
C THR A 275 14.10 -8.57 -13.69
N ALA A 276 14.42 -7.48 -12.99
CA ALA A 276 15.70 -7.33 -12.29
C ALA A 276 15.94 -8.47 -11.29
N GLY A 277 14.93 -8.85 -10.50
CA GLY A 277 15.02 -9.97 -9.57
C GLY A 277 15.25 -11.31 -10.27
N VAL A 278 14.53 -11.57 -11.37
CA VAL A 278 14.70 -12.80 -12.17
C VAL A 278 16.08 -12.84 -12.82
N TRP A 279 16.57 -11.73 -13.36
CA TRP A 279 17.91 -11.71 -13.97
C TRP A 279 19.02 -11.95 -12.96
N MET A 280 18.91 -11.36 -11.76
CA MET A 280 19.87 -11.67 -10.68
C MET A 280 19.80 -13.15 -10.28
N ALA A 281 18.60 -13.73 -10.17
CA ALA A 281 18.46 -15.14 -9.85
C ALA A 281 19.02 -16.04 -10.95
N LYS A 282 18.78 -15.74 -12.23
CA LYS A 282 19.37 -16.47 -13.37
C LYS A 282 20.90 -16.36 -13.43
N ALA A 283 21.46 -15.30 -12.88
CA ALA A 283 22.90 -15.14 -12.72
C ALA A 283 23.44 -15.77 -11.41
N ASP A 284 22.64 -16.60 -10.78
CA ASP A 284 22.93 -17.32 -9.52
C ASP A 284 23.37 -16.43 -8.36
N VAL A 285 22.88 -15.18 -8.33
CA VAL A 285 23.09 -14.27 -7.19
C VAL A 285 22.36 -14.83 -5.97
N PRO A 286 23.01 -14.97 -4.80
CA PRO A 286 22.39 -15.50 -3.61
C PRO A 286 21.10 -14.78 -3.23
N MET A 287 20.04 -15.52 -2.86
CA MET A 287 18.71 -14.96 -2.55
C MET A 287 18.74 -13.87 -1.47
N GLN A 288 19.66 -13.99 -0.52
CA GLN A 288 19.88 -12.97 0.50
C GLN A 288 20.36 -11.64 -0.09
N LYS A 289 21.30 -11.66 -1.03
CA LYS A 289 21.79 -10.46 -1.75
C LYS A 289 20.68 -9.85 -2.60
N ILE A 290 19.91 -10.69 -3.31
CA ILE A 290 18.74 -10.21 -4.08
C ILE A 290 17.72 -9.55 -3.16
N ALA A 291 17.45 -10.12 -1.97
CA ALA A 291 16.53 -9.54 -0.98
C ALA A 291 17.00 -8.15 -0.53
N GLN A 292 18.28 -8.01 -0.20
CA GLN A 292 18.87 -6.74 0.18
C GLN A 292 18.79 -5.71 -0.96
N TYR A 293 19.17 -6.10 -2.17
CA TYR A 293 19.17 -5.24 -3.36
C TYR A 293 17.75 -4.73 -3.69
N LEU A 294 16.77 -5.61 -3.61
CA LEU A 294 15.38 -5.24 -3.84
C LEU A 294 14.71 -4.54 -2.64
N GLY A 295 15.32 -4.51 -1.47
CA GLY A 295 14.70 -3.97 -0.25
C GLY A 295 13.48 -4.78 0.20
N HIS A 296 13.62 -6.10 0.26
CA HIS A 296 12.66 -6.99 0.91
C HIS A 296 13.01 -7.10 2.39
N SER A 297 11.99 -7.08 3.25
CA SER A 297 12.16 -7.22 4.70
C SER A 297 12.52 -8.65 5.14
N SER A 298 12.38 -9.64 4.23
CA SER A 298 12.67 -11.04 4.48
C SER A 298 13.10 -11.75 3.20
N THR A 299 14.07 -12.64 3.30
CA THR A 299 14.51 -13.53 2.21
C THR A 299 13.40 -14.48 1.75
N LYS A 300 12.49 -14.89 2.63
CA LYS A 300 11.32 -15.73 2.29
C LYS A 300 10.51 -15.21 1.11
N VAL A 301 10.37 -13.87 1.00
CA VAL A 301 9.67 -13.25 -0.13
C VAL A 301 10.47 -13.44 -1.41
N THR A 302 11.78 -13.26 -1.35
CA THR A 302 12.71 -13.42 -2.50
C THR A 302 12.74 -14.88 -2.97
N GLU A 303 12.94 -15.81 -2.07
CA GLU A 303 12.93 -17.24 -2.34
C GLU A 303 11.64 -17.70 -3.02
N LYS A 304 10.50 -17.35 -2.46
CA LYS A 304 9.18 -17.67 -3.02
C LYS A 304 9.00 -17.20 -4.46
N HIS A 305 9.59 -16.06 -4.83
CA HIS A 305 9.38 -15.44 -6.14
C HIS A 305 10.49 -15.75 -7.14
N TYR A 306 11.74 -15.96 -6.69
CA TYR A 306 12.90 -15.97 -7.56
C TYR A 306 13.73 -17.24 -7.49
N ALA A 307 13.71 -18.04 -6.42
CA ALA A 307 14.56 -19.22 -6.27
C ALA A 307 14.48 -20.17 -7.48
N ARG A 308 13.28 -20.43 -8.00
CA ARG A 308 13.05 -21.30 -9.17
C ARG A 308 13.74 -20.85 -10.47
N TYR A 309 14.28 -19.66 -10.52
CA TYR A 309 14.99 -19.13 -11.69
C TYR A 309 16.51 -19.27 -11.56
N SER A 310 17.04 -19.63 -10.39
CA SER A 310 18.45 -19.90 -10.18
C SER A 310 18.82 -21.20 -10.89
N PRO A 311 19.96 -21.25 -11.60
CA PRO A 311 20.49 -22.49 -12.19
C PRO A 311 20.75 -23.57 -11.13
N SER A 312 21.22 -23.17 -9.94
CA SER A 312 21.48 -24.07 -8.81
C SER A 312 20.23 -24.52 -8.03
N PHE A 313 19.01 -24.11 -8.49
CA PHE A 313 17.77 -24.44 -7.79
C PHE A 313 17.52 -25.95 -7.73
N MET A 314 17.48 -26.51 -6.51
CA MET A 314 17.29 -27.94 -6.25
C MET A 314 18.40 -28.86 -6.81
N GLU A 315 19.52 -28.34 -7.26
CA GLU A 315 20.60 -29.12 -7.85
C GLU A 315 21.21 -30.07 -6.83
N ASP A 316 21.51 -29.58 -5.62
CA ASP A 316 22.00 -30.37 -4.50
C ASP A 316 20.98 -31.41 -4.01
N ALA A 317 19.68 -31.06 -4.01
CA ALA A 317 18.63 -31.99 -3.66
C ALA A 317 18.47 -33.11 -4.72
N ALA A 318 18.59 -32.76 -6.00
CA ALA A 318 18.58 -33.75 -7.09
C ALA A 318 19.80 -34.68 -7.01
N ALA A 319 21.00 -34.14 -6.80
CA ALA A 319 22.20 -34.91 -6.64
C ALA A 319 22.15 -35.87 -5.43
N ALA A 320 21.54 -35.45 -4.33
CA ALA A 320 21.36 -36.31 -3.14
C ALA A 320 20.43 -37.50 -3.36
N LEU A 321 19.60 -37.46 -4.41
CA LEU A 321 18.66 -38.52 -4.75
C LEU A 321 19.18 -39.45 -5.87
N GLU A 322 20.36 -39.17 -6.39
CA GLU A 322 21.01 -40.01 -7.40
C GLU A 322 21.52 -41.28 -6.74
N TRP A 323 21.09 -42.42 -7.26
CA TRP A 323 21.51 -43.75 -6.79
C TRP A 323 22.35 -44.44 -7.88
N ALA A 324 23.39 -45.12 -7.46
CA ALA A 324 24.32 -45.81 -8.35
C ALA A 324 23.74 -47.16 -8.84
#